data_21392f561479987aa9c30d31e26228ff
#
_entry.id   21392f561479987aa9c30d31e26228ff
#
_cell.length_a   1.000
_cell.length_b   1.000
_cell.length_c   1.000
_cell.angle_alpha   90.00
_cell.angle_beta   90.00
_cell.angle_gamma   90.00
#
_symmetry.space_group_name_H-M   'P 1'
#
loop_
_entity.id
_entity.type
_entity.pdbx_description
1 polymer ?
#
loop_
_entity_poly.entity_id
_entity_poly.type
_entity_poly.pdbx_seq_one_letter_code
_entity_poly.pdbx_strand_id
1 'polypeptide(L)'
;MKTKESMKNEIFTLESRELNEGKKVAFIAGGINRDINKANLNDKVKSIGEHSQYVPLVVVDGEDVVNAGLSLKEPVSGLPIDSSKANDYLVIIEGQHRYRAIMELREKDANNKKKYENAMKKWQKDGSKPENKPEEFTPKAPAQIKAMYSLVEDEDIRITISEMNNTSVKWTKGDFAKQAYACLLYTS
;
A
#
# COMPACT_ATOMS: atom_id res chain seq x y z
N MET A 1 6.33 -25.39 6.06
CA MET A 1 5.43 -24.23 6.07
C MET A 1 5.57 -23.56 7.43
N LYS A 2 5.88 -22.25 7.52
CA LYS A 2 5.84 -21.52 8.79
C LYS A 2 4.38 -21.42 9.24
N THR A 3 4.10 -21.67 10.52
CA THR A 3 2.77 -21.47 11.09
C THR A 3 2.43 -19.99 11.20
N LYS A 4 1.13 -19.62 11.27
CA LYS A 4 0.68 -18.22 11.50
C LYS A 4 1.43 -17.57 12.70
N GLU A 5 1.62 -18.31 13.79
CA GLU A 5 2.35 -17.85 14.98
C GLU A 5 3.81 -17.46 14.71
N SER A 6 4.51 -18.20 13.86
CA SER A 6 5.91 -17.89 13.53
C SER A 6 6.09 -16.67 12.62
N MET A 7 4.99 -16.14 12.05
CA MET A 7 5.01 -15.02 11.10
C MET A 7 4.53 -13.68 11.69
N LYS A 8 4.11 -13.65 12.94
CA LYS A 8 3.44 -12.49 13.57
C LYS A 8 4.26 -11.21 13.66
N ASN A 9 5.58 -11.30 13.65
CA ASN A 9 6.47 -10.14 13.71
C ASN A 9 7.30 -10.00 12.43
N GLU A 10 6.98 -10.76 11.38
CA GLU A 10 7.76 -10.77 10.16
C GLU A 10 7.14 -9.83 9.12
N ILE A 11 7.93 -8.87 8.65
CA ILE A 11 7.56 -8.04 7.49
C ILE A 11 7.81 -8.88 6.24
N PHE A 12 6.78 -9.03 5.42
CA PHE A 12 6.83 -9.68 4.12
C PHE A 12 6.40 -8.72 3.01
N THR A 13 6.45 -9.18 1.76
CA THR A 13 5.93 -8.41 0.64
C THR A 13 4.66 -9.05 0.09
N LEU A 14 3.70 -8.25 -0.33
CA LEU A 14 2.46 -8.77 -0.94
C LEU A 14 2.77 -9.59 -2.19
N GLU A 15 3.74 -9.16 -2.99
CA GLU A 15 4.18 -9.87 -4.19
C GLU A 15 4.73 -11.27 -3.86
N SER A 16 5.41 -11.43 -2.74
CA SER A 16 5.90 -12.76 -2.32
C SER A 16 4.77 -13.71 -1.97
N ARG A 17 3.69 -13.20 -1.39
CA ARG A 17 2.49 -13.98 -1.05
C ARG A 17 1.68 -14.33 -2.30
N GLU A 18 1.57 -13.41 -3.24
CA GLU A 18 0.95 -13.66 -4.53
C GLU A 18 1.71 -14.75 -5.30
N LEU A 19 3.05 -14.65 -5.39
CA LEU A 19 3.87 -15.60 -6.13
C LEU A 19 3.90 -17.00 -5.50
N ASN A 20 4.02 -17.09 -4.18
CA ASN A 20 4.24 -18.37 -3.49
C ASN A 20 2.93 -19.06 -3.07
N GLU A 21 1.86 -18.28 -2.81
CA GLU A 21 0.61 -18.77 -2.22
C GLU A 21 -0.62 -18.41 -3.05
N GLY A 22 -0.48 -17.66 -4.15
CA GLY A 22 -1.60 -17.19 -4.98
C GLY A 22 -2.50 -16.18 -4.28
N LYS A 23 -2.07 -15.61 -3.14
CA LYS A 23 -2.86 -14.66 -2.36
C LYS A 23 -3.02 -13.33 -3.09
N LYS A 24 -4.26 -12.88 -3.23
CA LYS A 24 -4.63 -11.56 -3.75
C LYS A 24 -4.90 -10.59 -2.61
N VAL A 25 -5.08 -9.33 -2.94
CA VAL A 25 -5.40 -8.28 -1.95
C VAL A 25 -6.88 -7.95 -2.00
N ALA A 26 -7.50 -7.79 -0.82
CA ALA A 26 -8.86 -7.31 -0.68
C ALA A 26 -8.98 -6.19 0.37
N PHE A 27 -10.10 -5.46 0.31
CA PHE A 27 -10.56 -4.54 1.33
C PHE A 27 -11.85 -5.07 1.97
N ILE A 28 -12.16 -4.61 3.18
CA ILE A 28 -13.45 -4.88 3.82
C ILE A 28 -14.51 -3.97 3.19
N ALA A 29 -15.66 -4.53 2.87
CA ALA A 29 -16.85 -3.79 2.45
C ALA A 29 -17.64 -3.27 3.67
N GLY A 30 -18.57 -2.32 3.44
CA GLY A 30 -19.55 -1.91 4.45
C GLY A 30 -19.11 -0.82 5.43
N GLY A 31 -18.05 -0.06 5.15
CA GLY A 31 -17.76 1.19 5.88
C GLY A 31 -17.13 1.04 7.27
N ILE A 32 -16.73 -0.17 7.69
CA ILE A 32 -15.98 -0.38 8.93
C ILE A 32 -14.60 0.27 8.85
N ASN A 33 -14.00 0.18 7.70
CA ASN A 33 -12.77 0.92 7.40
C ASN A 33 -13.13 2.27 6.77
N ARG A 34 -12.27 3.27 6.99
CA ARG A 34 -12.48 4.61 6.42
C ARG A 34 -12.50 4.54 4.89
N ASP A 35 -13.42 5.26 4.28
CA ASP A 35 -13.42 5.43 2.84
C ASP A 35 -12.13 6.12 2.35
N ILE A 36 -11.74 5.80 1.11
CA ILE A 36 -10.57 6.42 0.50
C ILE A 36 -10.85 7.90 0.26
N ASN A 37 -10.21 8.75 1.03
CA ASN A 37 -10.27 10.20 0.88
C ASN A 37 -9.23 10.66 -0.15
N LYS A 38 -9.68 11.42 -1.14
CA LYS A 38 -8.83 11.87 -2.27
C LYS A 38 -7.66 12.77 -1.83
N ALA A 39 -7.87 13.65 -0.85
CA ALA A 39 -6.78 14.51 -0.35
C ALA A 39 -5.69 13.65 0.32
N ASN A 40 -6.09 12.77 1.25
CA ASN A 40 -5.16 11.85 1.90
C ASN A 40 -4.46 10.92 0.89
N LEU A 41 -5.16 10.49 -0.15
CA LEU A 41 -4.57 9.67 -1.22
C LEU A 41 -3.48 10.44 -1.96
N ASN A 42 -3.75 11.68 -2.38
CA ASN A 42 -2.78 12.52 -3.08
C ASN A 42 -1.53 12.78 -2.22
N ASP A 43 -1.70 13.06 -0.92
CA ASP A 43 -0.59 13.23 0.01
C ASP A 43 0.27 11.95 0.12
N LYS A 44 -0.38 10.78 0.14
CA LYS A 44 0.34 9.49 0.16
C LYS A 44 1.04 9.21 -1.17
N VAL A 45 0.42 9.52 -2.31
CA VAL A 45 1.04 9.40 -3.64
C VAL A 45 2.32 10.24 -3.69
N LYS A 46 2.27 11.50 -3.25
CA LYS A 46 3.44 12.38 -3.20
C LYS A 46 4.51 11.82 -2.27
N SER A 47 4.17 11.55 -1.02
CA SER A 47 5.11 11.08 0.01
C SER A 47 5.78 9.75 -0.38
N ILE A 48 5.02 8.77 -0.88
CA ILE A 48 5.57 7.47 -1.28
C ILE A 48 6.41 7.60 -2.55
N GLY A 49 6.02 8.45 -3.50
CA GLY A 49 6.79 8.71 -4.71
C GLY A 49 8.13 9.41 -4.46
N GLU A 50 8.26 10.16 -3.35
CA GLU A 50 9.50 10.84 -2.95
C GLU A 50 10.36 9.97 -2.03
N HIS A 51 9.75 9.18 -1.14
CA HIS A 51 10.45 8.54 -0.02
C HIS A 51 10.25 7.03 0.07
N SER A 52 9.48 6.42 -0.83
CA SER A 52 9.10 5.00 -0.79
C SER A 52 8.16 4.66 0.39
N GLN A 53 7.89 3.37 0.62
CA GLN A 53 7.01 2.90 1.70
C GLN A 53 7.82 2.65 2.98
N TYR A 54 7.65 3.51 4.00
CA TYR A 54 8.29 3.33 5.31
C TYR A 54 7.52 2.40 6.24
N VAL A 55 6.19 2.54 6.27
CA VAL A 55 5.32 1.79 7.19
C VAL A 55 4.67 0.63 6.45
N PRO A 56 4.81 -0.62 6.91
CA PRO A 56 4.13 -1.76 6.31
C PRO A 56 2.60 -1.62 6.42
N LEU A 57 1.89 -2.30 5.54
CA LEU A 57 0.44 -2.49 5.67
C LEU A 57 0.16 -3.51 6.76
N VAL A 58 -0.98 -3.42 7.44
CA VAL A 58 -1.44 -4.47 8.34
C VAL A 58 -2.54 -5.27 7.65
N VAL A 59 -2.35 -6.58 7.62
CA VAL A 59 -3.25 -7.50 6.94
C VAL A 59 -3.71 -8.63 7.85
N VAL A 60 -4.84 -9.23 7.47
CA VAL A 60 -5.38 -10.48 8.03
C VAL A 60 -5.79 -11.40 6.89
N ASP A 61 -6.00 -12.67 7.15
CA ASP A 61 -6.53 -13.58 6.14
C ASP A 61 -8.01 -13.27 5.84
N GLY A 62 -8.39 -13.40 4.58
CA GLY A 62 -9.76 -13.11 4.17
C GLY A 62 -10.79 -14.04 4.81
N GLU A 63 -10.42 -15.26 5.11
CA GLU A 63 -11.26 -16.23 5.82
C GLU A 63 -11.62 -15.73 7.23
N ASP A 64 -10.66 -15.16 7.97
CA ASP A 64 -10.90 -14.62 9.30
C ASP A 64 -11.90 -13.45 9.24
N VAL A 65 -11.82 -12.62 8.19
CA VAL A 65 -12.77 -11.51 7.97
C VAL A 65 -14.18 -12.02 7.70
N VAL A 66 -14.32 -13.02 6.84
CA VAL A 66 -15.62 -13.60 6.50
C VAL A 66 -16.22 -14.35 7.71
N ASN A 67 -15.41 -15.07 8.49
CA ASN A 67 -15.84 -15.72 9.72
C ASN A 67 -16.32 -14.72 10.78
N ALA A 68 -15.78 -13.51 10.80
CA ALA A 68 -16.28 -12.40 11.62
C ALA A 68 -17.58 -11.76 11.06
N GLY A 69 -18.19 -12.32 10.01
CA GLY A 69 -19.43 -11.85 9.41
C GLY A 69 -19.25 -10.57 8.56
N LEU A 70 -18.05 -10.31 8.06
CA LEU A 70 -17.75 -9.16 7.21
C LEU A 70 -17.62 -9.61 5.75
N SER A 71 -17.85 -8.67 4.82
CA SER A 71 -17.75 -8.92 3.39
C SER A 71 -16.49 -8.29 2.81
N LEU A 72 -16.00 -8.86 1.71
CA LEU A 72 -14.80 -8.42 1.01
C LEU A 72 -15.15 -7.69 -0.28
N LYS A 73 -14.28 -6.74 -0.67
CA LYS A 73 -14.35 -6.04 -1.96
C LYS A 73 -12.97 -5.89 -2.59
N GLU A 74 -12.93 -5.84 -3.91
CA GLU A 74 -11.70 -5.52 -4.63
C GLU A 74 -11.21 -4.09 -4.33
N PRO A 75 -9.90 -3.90 -4.16
CA PRO A 75 -9.35 -2.60 -3.75
C PRO A 75 -9.53 -1.48 -4.78
N VAL A 76 -9.55 -1.80 -6.07
CA VAL A 76 -9.58 -0.81 -7.15
C VAL A 76 -10.99 -0.62 -7.68
N SER A 77 -11.65 -1.68 -8.10
CA SER A 77 -13.00 -1.65 -8.68
C SER A 77 -14.09 -1.44 -7.63
N GLY A 78 -13.84 -1.84 -6.36
CA GLY A 78 -14.85 -1.86 -5.31
C GLY A 78 -15.88 -2.97 -5.46
N LEU A 79 -15.72 -3.86 -6.46
CA LEU A 79 -16.64 -4.97 -6.69
C LEU A 79 -16.59 -5.96 -5.52
N PRO A 80 -17.75 -6.54 -5.15
CA PRO A 80 -17.80 -7.53 -4.07
C PRO A 80 -17.05 -8.80 -4.48
N ILE A 81 -16.40 -9.41 -3.49
CA ILE A 81 -15.71 -10.69 -3.62
C ILE A 81 -16.59 -11.76 -2.98
N ASP A 82 -16.76 -12.88 -3.68
CA ASP A 82 -17.49 -14.03 -3.16
C ASP A 82 -16.80 -14.57 -1.90
N SER A 83 -17.56 -14.75 -0.81
CA SER A 83 -17.06 -15.27 0.46
C SER A 83 -16.43 -16.67 0.35
N SER A 84 -16.86 -17.50 -0.59
CA SER A 84 -16.26 -18.82 -0.86
C SER A 84 -14.80 -18.73 -1.33
N LYS A 85 -14.37 -17.58 -1.83
CA LYS A 85 -12.99 -17.29 -2.28
C LYS A 85 -12.15 -16.58 -1.24
N ALA A 86 -12.68 -16.36 -0.05
CA ALA A 86 -12.00 -15.56 0.98
C ALA A 86 -10.58 -16.05 1.31
N ASN A 87 -10.37 -17.37 1.25
CA ASN A 87 -9.05 -17.97 1.50
C ASN A 87 -7.98 -17.56 0.47
N ASP A 88 -8.37 -17.05 -0.71
CA ASP A 88 -7.43 -16.59 -1.72
C ASP A 88 -6.94 -15.15 -1.46
N TYR A 89 -7.39 -14.52 -0.37
CA TYR A 89 -7.14 -13.09 -0.14
C TYR A 89 -6.44 -12.78 1.17
N LEU A 90 -5.54 -11.79 1.11
CA LEU A 90 -5.06 -11.01 2.24
C LEU A 90 -5.85 -9.71 2.30
N VAL A 91 -6.44 -9.41 3.44
CA VAL A 91 -7.30 -8.25 3.64
C VAL A 91 -6.53 -7.16 4.36
N ILE A 92 -6.41 -5.99 3.74
CA ILE A 92 -5.76 -4.83 4.36
C ILE A 92 -6.73 -4.21 5.37
N ILE A 93 -6.40 -4.31 6.66
CA ILE A 93 -7.15 -3.68 7.75
C ILE A 93 -6.60 -2.30 8.11
N GLU A 94 -5.29 -2.05 7.87
CA GLU A 94 -4.65 -0.73 8.03
C GLU A 94 -3.73 -0.44 6.84
N GLY A 95 -3.78 0.81 6.35
CA GLY A 95 -2.94 1.29 5.25
C GLY A 95 -3.60 1.27 3.87
N GLN A 96 -4.92 1.22 3.77
CA GLN A 96 -5.65 1.23 2.48
C GLN A 96 -5.27 2.42 1.59
N HIS A 97 -5.11 3.63 2.15
CA HIS A 97 -4.65 4.80 1.38
C HIS A 97 -3.23 4.60 0.83
N ARG A 98 -2.33 3.96 1.62
CA ARG A 98 -0.96 3.65 1.15
C ARG A 98 -0.98 2.65 0.00
N TYR A 99 -1.77 1.58 0.13
CA TYR A 99 -1.92 0.60 -0.95
C TYR A 99 -2.44 1.25 -2.23
N ARG A 100 -3.52 2.03 -2.14
CA ARG A 100 -4.09 2.74 -3.31
C ARG A 100 -3.09 3.72 -3.92
N ALA A 101 -2.32 4.43 -3.10
CA ALA A 101 -1.30 5.34 -3.58
C ALA A 101 -0.18 4.62 -4.36
N ILE A 102 0.25 3.45 -3.88
CA ILE A 102 1.26 2.64 -4.58
C ILE A 102 0.70 2.12 -5.92
N MET A 103 -0.56 1.67 -5.94
CA MET A 103 -1.19 1.21 -7.19
C MET A 103 -1.32 2.34 -8.21
N GLU A 104 -1.67 3.56 -7.77
CA GLU A 104 -1.73 4.74 -8.64
C GLU A 104 -0.34 5.14 -9.16
N LEU A 105 0.70 5.05 -8.32
CA LEU A 105 2.08 5.28 -8.75
C LEU A 105 2.53 4.24 -9.78
N ARG A 106 2.23 2.97 -9.58
CA ARG A 106 2.54 1.88 -10.53
C ARG A 106 1.88 2.11 -11.89
N GLU A 107 0.62 2.55 -11.90
CA GLU A 107 -0.08 2.89 -13.14
C GLU A 107 0.58 4.09 -13.85
N LYS A 108 0.91 5.15 -13.10
CA LYS A 108 1.65 6.31 -13.63
C LYS A 108 3.01 5.90 -14.20
N ASP A 109 3.75 5.06 -13.49
CA ASP A 109 5.05 4.56 -13.92
C ASP A 109 4.93 3.71 -15.19
N ALA A 110 3.94 2.84 -15.29
CA ALA A 110 3.69 2.06 -16.50
C ALA A 110 3.40 2.95 -17.71
N ASN A 111 2.61 4.01 -17.52
CA ASN A 111 2.29 4.98 -18.57
C ASN A 111 3.53 5.82 -18.97
N ASN A 112 4.33 6.25 -18.01
CA ASN A 112 5.55 7.02 -18.25
C ASN A 112 6.63 6.18 -18.93
N LYS A 113 6.77 4.91 -18.55
CA LYS A 113 7.66 3.95 -19.20
C LYS A 113 7.31 3.77 -20.67
N LYS A 114 6.03 3.59 -21.00
CA LYS A 114 5.57 3.52 -22.41
C LYS A 114 5.90 4.79 -23.19
N LYS A 115 5.74 5.97 -22.59
CA LYS A 115 6.10 7.25 -23.22
C LYS A 115 7.61 7.32 -23.50
N TYR A 116 8.42 6.95 -22.53
CA TYR A 116 9.88 6.89 -22.67
C TYR A 116 10.30 5.93 -23.77
N GLU A 117 9.76 4.72 -23.80
CA GLU A 117 10.07 3.72 -24.83
C GLU A 117 9.73 4.23 -26.25
N ASN A 118 8.58 4.91 -26.40
CA ASN A 118 8.19 5.51 -27.67
C ASN A 118 9.11 6.67 -28.06
N ALA A 119 9.48 7.53 -27.11
CA ALA A 119 10.44 8.61 -27.34
C ALA A 119 11.83 8.06 -27.74
N MET A 120 12.29 7.00 -27.10
CA MET A 120 13.54 6.33 -27.45
C MET A 120 13.53 5.74 -28.86
N LYS A 121 12.40 5.09 -29.26
CA LYS A 121 12.24 4.57 -30.62
C LYS A 121 12.28 5.70 -31.66
N LYS A 122 11.66 6.85 -31.35
CA LYS A 122 11.69 8.02 -32.24
C LYS A 122 13.09 8.58 -32.32
N TRP A 123 13.77 8.78 -31.20
CA TRP A 123 15.15 9.27 -31.15
C TRP A 123 16.10 8.40 -31.96
N GLN A 124 15.99 7.08 -31.88
CA GLN A 124 16.78 6.14 -32.66
C GLN A 124 16.54 6.28 -34.18
N LYS A 125 15.29 6.52 -34.60
CA LYS A 125 14.96 6.77 -36.03
C LYS A 125 15.48 8.10 -36.55
N ASP A 126 15.52 9.12 -35.68
CA ASP A 126 15.92 10.48 -36.05
C ASP A 126 17.47 10.69 -35.99
N GLY A 127 18.25 9.59 -36.02
CA GLY A 127 19.75 9.61 -36.14
C GLY A 127 20.47 9.71 -34.81
N SER A 128 19.77 9.47 -33.67
CA SER A 128 20.36 9.29 -32.33
C SER A 128 21.28 10.43 -31.86
N LYS A 129 20.90 11.69 -32.16
CA LYS A 129 21.68 12.87 -31.73
C LYS A 129 21.69 12.97 -30.20
N PRO A 130 22.88 13.06 -29.56
CA PRO A 130 23.00 13.04 -28.10
C PRO A 130 22.18 14.13 -27.38
N GLU A 131 22.10 15.32 -27.97
CA GLU A 131 21.36 16.46 -27.42
C GLU A 131 19.85 16.26 -27.34
N ASN A 132 19.30 15.32 -28.12
CA ASN A 132 17.86 15.01 -28.19
C ASN A 132 17.52 13.66 -27.52
N LYS A 133 18.46 13.07 -26.77
CA LYS A 133 18.22 11.81 -26.06
C LYS A 133 17.17 12.02 -24.98
N PRO A 134 16.08 11.22 -24.96
CA PRO A 134 15.11 11.28 -23.88
C PRO A 134 15.73 11.05 -22.51
N GLU A 135 15.26 11.80 -21.50
CA GLU A 135 15.65 11.60 -20.12
C GLU A 135 15.30 10.18 -19.65
N GLU A 136 16.20 9.56 -18.91
CA GLU A 136 16.02 8.18 -18.46
C GLU A 136 14.83 8.02 -17.53
N PHE A 137 14.00 7.02 -17.81
CA PHE A 137 12.86 6.72 -16.98
C PHE A 137 13.30 6.09 -15.64
N THR A 138 12.88 6.74 -14.53
CA THR A 138 13.05 6.22 -13.18
C THR A 138 11.70 5.98 -12.54
N PRO A 139 11.39 4.74 -12.11
CA PRO A 139 10.12 4.44 -11.46
C PRO A 139 10.03 5.13 -10.08
N LYS A 140 8.83 5.64 -9.74
CA LYS A 140 8.54 6.26 -8.46
C LYS A 140 7.80 5.33 -7.49
N ALA A 141 7.12 4.32 -8.04
CA ALA A 141 6.45 3.33 -7.20
C ALA A 141 7.47 2.39 -6.54
N PRO A 142 7.23 1.97 -5.29
CA PRO A 142 8.01 0.92 -4.67
C PRO A 142 7.92 -0.38 -5.49
N ALA A 143 9.07 -1.06 -5.67
CA ALA A 143 9.10 -2.34 -6.37
C ALA A 143 8.28 -3.41 -5.63
N GLN A 144 8.26 -3.36 -4.29
CA GLN A 144 7.56 -4.30 -3.43
C GLN A 144 6.71 -3.56 -2.39
N ILE A 145 5.55 -4.13 -2.04
CA ILE A 145 4.65 -3.60 -1.01
C ILE A 145 4.87 -4.37 0.28
N LYS A 146 5.40 -3.69 1.29
CA LYS A 146 5.65 -4.27 2.61
C LYS A 146 4.35 -4.41 3.38
N ALA A 147 4.15 -5.57 3.99
CA ALA A 147 3.01 -5.89 4.83
C ALA A 147 3.45 -6.73 6.04
N MET A 148 2.61 -6.74 7.07
CA MET A 148 2.74 -7.61 8.24
C MET A 148 1.36 -8.10 8.65
N TYR A 149 1.29 -9.27 9.29
CA TYR A 149 0.03 -9.73 9.89
C TYR A 149 -0.32 -8.90 11.12
N SER A 150 -1.62 -8.78 11.38
CA SER A 150 -2.09 -8.20 12.65
C SER A 150 -1.53 -8.99 13.83
N LEU A 151 -1.07 -8.28 14.85
CA LEU A 151 -0.51 -8.88 16.07
C LEU A 151 -1.58 -9.34 17.06
N VAL A 152 -2.83 -8.93 16.84
CA VAL A 152 -3.94 -9.22 17.76
C VAL A 152 -4.50 -10.59 17.42
N GLU A 153 -4.50 -11.47 18.42
CA GLU A 153 -5.11 -12.79 18.39
C GLU A 153 -6.44 -12.72 19.12
N ASP A 154 -7.38 -13.53 18.72
CA ASP A 154 -8.65 -13.79 19.42
C ASP A 154 -9.57 -12.56 19.67
N GLU A 155 -9.20 -11.37 19.16
CA GLU A 155 -10.09 -10.20 19.19
C GLU A 155 -10.98 -10.14 17.94
N ASP A 156 -12.18 -9.65 18.12
CA ASP A 156 -13.06 -9.33 16.98
C ASP A 156 -12.34 -8.33 16.04
N ILE A 157 -12.16 -8.73 14.79
CA ILE A 157 -11.53 -7.90 13.74
C ILE A 157 -12.17 -6.50 13.69
N ARG A 158 -13.46 -6.36 14.01
CA ARG A 158 -14.14 -5.07 14.07
C ARG A 158 -13.56 -4.19 15.17
N ILE A 159 -13.26 -4.76 16.34
CA ILE A 159 -12.65 -4.05 17.47
C ILE A 159 -11.25 -3.63 17.07
N THR A 160 -10.46 -4.54 16.53
CA THR A 160 -9.09 -4.26 16.05
C THR A 160 -9.05 -3.09 15.06
N ILE A 161 -9.96 -3.08 14.06
CA ILE A 161 -10.05 -1.99 13.08
C ILE A 161 -10.49 -0.68 13.75
N SER A 162 -11.45 -0.74 14.68
CA SER A 162 -11.92 0.43 15.41
C SER A 162 -10.78 1.06 16.22
N GLU A 163 -10.03 0.26 16.96
CA GLU A 163 -8.88 0.70 17.73
C GLU A 163 -7.80 1.31 16.83
N MET A 164 -7.41 0.65 15.73
CA MET A 164 -6.45 1.19 14.77
C MET A 164 -6.91 2.53 14.17
N ASN A 165 -8.21 2.72 13.97
CA ASN A 165 -8.75 3.98 13.47
C ASN A 165 -8.85 5.09 14.54
N ASN A 166 -9.04 4.73 15.80
CA ASN A 166 -9.22 5.67 16.92
C ASN A 166 -7.89 6.11 17.52
N THR A 167 -6.87 5.24 17.55
CA THR A 167 -5.56 5.54 18.14
C THR A 167 -4.68 6.45 17.27
N SER A 168 -5.05 6.68 16.00
CA SER A 168 -4.36 7.67 15.16
C SER A 168 -4.71 9.10 15.61
N VAL A 169 -4.08 9.55 16.69
CA VAL A 169 -4.16 10.96 17.11
C VAL A 169 -3.56 11.81 16.00
N LYS A 170 -4.34 12.77 15.50
CA LYS A 170 -3.83 13.73 14.52
C LYS A 170 -2.78 14.59 15.19
N TRP A 171 -1.57 14.60 14.64
CA TRP A 171 -0.53 15.52 15.06
C TRP A 171 -1.02 16.96 14.95
N THR A 172 -0.84 17.70 16.00
CA THR A 172 -1.13 19.14 16.03
C THR A 172 0.05 19.92 15.44
N LYS A 173 -0.16 21.20 15.13
CA LYS A 173 0.96 22.08 14.71
C LYS A 173 2.07 22.15 15.75
N GLY A 174 1.74 22.02 17.05
CA GLY A 174 2.70 21.96 18.14
C GLY A 174 3.55 20.70 18.13
N ASP A 175 2.98 19.56 17.74
CA ASP A 175 3.72 18.28 17.65
C ASP A 175 4.74 18.33 16.51
N PHE A 176 4.37 18.89 15.36
CA PHE A 176 5.30 19.12 14.26
C PHE A 176 6.44 20.08 14.63
N ALA A 177 6.13 21.14 15.38
CA ALA A 177 7.17 22.08 15.86
C ALA A 177 8.15 21.39 16.81
N LYS A 178 7.67 20.55 17.74
CA LYS A 178 8.53 19.77 18.64
C LYS A 178 9.42 18.79 17.88
N GLN A 179 8.89 18.11 16.87
CA GLN A 179 9.67 17.21 16.03
C GLN A 179 10.76 17.94 15.25
N ALA A 180 10.41 19.07 14.62
CA ALA A 180 11.38 19.89 13.91
C ALA A 180 12.50 20.38 14.82
N TYR A 181 12.17 20.82 16.05
CA TYR A 181 13.16 21.24 17.05
C TYR A 181 14.06 20.08 17.47
N ALA A 182 13.50 18.89 17.72
CA ALA A 182 14.28 17.70 18.03
C ALA A 182 15.26 17.32 16.90
N CYS A 183 14.81 17.39 15.63
CA CYS A 183 15.69 17.14 14.47
C CYS A 183 16.85 18.14 14.41
N LEU A 184 16.61 19.42 14.70
CA LEU A 184 17.66 20.44 14.69
C LEU A 184 18.73 20.22 15.78
N LEU A 185 18.34 19.68 16.95
CA LEU A 185 19.27 19.37 18.03
C LEU A 185 20.19 18.18 17.72
N TYR A 186 19.81 17.28 16.83
CA TYR A 186 20.63 16.14 16.41
C TYR A 186 21.55 16.44 15.22
N THR A 187 21.42 17.59 14.58
CA THR A 187 22.26 18.01 13.43
C THR A 187 23.29 19.09 13.78
N SER A 188 23.35 19.49 15.03
CA SER A 188 24.36 20.40 15.60
C SER A 188 25.36 19.60 16.48
#